data_eb8054b0f9872d88e8e28140a65a8a93
#
_entry.id   eb8054b0f9872d88e8e28140a65a8a93
#
_cell.length_a   1.000
_cell.length_b   1.000
_cell.length_c   1.000
_cell.angle_alpha   90.00
_cell.angle_beta   90.00
_cell.angle_gamma   90.00
#
_symmetry.space_group_name_H-M   'P 1'
#
loop_
_entity.id
_entity.type
_entity.pdbx_description
1 polymer ?
#
loop_
_entity_poly.entity_id
_entity_poly.type
_entity_poly.pdbx_seq_one_letter_code
_entity_poly.pdbx_strand_id
1 'polypeptide(L)'
;NNLFGGELLARMDRAASISASRHSRRITVTVSVNHVAFNKAIPLGSVVIVEAKVSRAFKTSMEIYLDVWIEDRESGERIKSNEAIYTFVAVDETGKPVEVPQIVPVTKLEKHRYDDALRRKQLSLVLAGKLNPHDATELKALFV
;
A
#
# COMPACT_ATOMS: atom_id res chain seq x y z
N ASN A 1 20.03 -4.09 18.01
CA ASN A 1 19.76 -5.48 17.58
C ASN A 1 18.38 -5.70 16.98
N ASN A 2 17.69 -4.64 16.64
CA ASN A 2 16.41 -4.67 15.94
C ASN A 2 16.60 -4.26 14.50
N LEU A 3 15.65 -4.67 13.64
CA LEU A 3 15.63 -4.24 12.25
C LEU A 3 15.39 -2.73 12.18
N PHE A 4 16.27 -2.04 11.46
CA PHE A 4 16.16 -0.61 11.25
C PHE A 4 14.92 -0.27 10.42
N GLY A 5 14.16 0.76 10.85
CA GLY A 5 12.91 1.13 10.19
C GLY A 5 13.07 1.47 8.71
N GLY A 6 14.13 2.19 8.35
CA GLY A 6 14.43 2.49 6.95
C GLY A 6 14.72 1.25 6.11
N GLU A 7 15.37 0.24 6.69
CA GLU A 7 15.62 -1.04 6.01
C GLU A 7 14.31 -1.81 5.79
N LEU A 8 13.42 -1.79 6.78
CA LEU A 8 12.10 -2.39 6.62
C LEU A 8 11.31 -1.70 5.51
N LEU A 9 11.31 -0.38 5.48
CA LEU A 9 10.63 0.38 4.42
C LEU A 9 11.19 0.05 3.04
N ALA A 10 12.50 -0.14 2.91
CA ALA A 10 13.13 -0.53 1.65
C ALA A 10 12.66 -1.91 1.20
N ARG A 11 12.55 -2.86 2.12
CA ARG A 11 12.04 -4.21 1.81
C ARG A 11 10.57 -4.19 1.43
N MET A 12 9.78 -3.37 2.12
CA MET A 12 8.37 -3.15 1.79
C MET A 12 8.21 -2.53 0.41
N ASP A 13 9.05 -1.56 0.05
CA ASP A 13 9.03 -0.93 -1.27
C ASP A 13 9.30 -1.96 -2.38
N ARG A 14 10.26 -2.85 -2.19
CA ARG A 14 10.55 -3.92 -3.15
C ARG A 14 9.38 -4.87 -3.31
N ALA A 15 8.77 -5.31 -2.22
CA ALA A 15 7.59 -6.19 -2.28
C ALA A 15 6.42 -5.49 -2.96
N ALA A 16 6.18 -4.23 -2.63
CA ALA A 16 5.13 -3.43 -3.25
C ALA A 16 5.36 -3.23 -4.75
N SER A 17 6.60 -2.96 -5.14
CA SER A 17 6.99 -2.82 -6.54
C SER A 17 6.69 -4.07 -7.35
N ILE A 18 7.01 -5.24 -6.79
CA ILE A 18 6.71 -6.52 -7.45
C ILE A 18 5.20 -6.68 -7.62
N SER A 19 4.41 -6.41 -6.59
CA SER A 19 2.96 -6.51 -6.64
C SER A 19 2.37 -5.55 -7.69
N ALA A 20 2.82 -4.31 -7.70
CA ALA A 20 2.36 -3.30 -8.66
C ALA A 20 2.72 -3.67 -10.09
N SER A 21 3.94 -4.14 -10.34
CA SER A 21 4.40 -4.52 -11.67
C SER A 21 3.68 -5.77 -12.19
N ARG A 22 3.42 -6.73 -11.32
CA ARG A 22 2.67 -7.94 -11.69
C ARG A 22 1.22 -7.63 -12.05
N HIS A 23 0.61 -6.69 -11.35
CA HIS A 23 -0.76 -6.27 -11.65
C HIS A 23 -0.84 -5.46 -12.95
N SER A 24 0.00 -4.45 -13.10
CA SER A 24 -0.05 -3.54 -14.24
C SER A 24 0.65 -4.09 -15.50
N ARG A 25 1.62 -4.98 -15.33
CA ARG A 25 2.53 -5.45 -16.40
C ARG A 25 3.29 -4.29 -17.05
N ARG A 26 3.59 -3.29 -16.24
CA ARG A 26 4.33 -2.08 -16.65
C ARG A 26 5.48 -1.82 -15.67
N ILE A 27 6.36 -0.91 -16.06
CA ILE A 27 7.33 -0.30 -15.16
C ILE A 27 6.53 0.56 -14.17
N THR A 28 6.87 0.48 -12.90
CA THR A 28 6.17 1.24 -11.87
C THR A 28 7.16 2.05 -11.05
N VAL A 29 6.72 3.21 -10.58
CA VAL A 29 7.52 4.07 -9.72
C VAL A 29 6.76 4.36 -8.43
N THR A 30 7.48 4.39 -7.33
CA THR A 30 6.93 4.75 -6.01
C THR A 30 6.66 6.25 -5.98
N VAL A 31 5.42 6.61 -5.65
CA VAL A 31 5.01 8.02 -5.59
C VAL A 31 4.91 8.49 -4.15
N SER A 32 4.37 7.65 -3.27
CA SER A 32 4.23 8.02 -1.87
C SER A 32 4.21 6.79 -0.97
N VAL A 33 4.57 7.02 0.29
CA VAL A 33 4.49 6.05 1.37
C VAL A 33 3.70 6.70 2.49
N ASN A 34 2.58 6.10 2.85
CA ASN A 34 1.67 6.66 3.85
C ASN A 34 1.30 5.62 4.90
N HIS A 35 0.77 6.10 6.00
CA HIS A 35 0.21 5.26 7.07
C HIS A 35 1.17 4.18 7.56
N VAL A 36 2.47 4.53 7.66
CA VAL A 36 3.46 3.60 8.21
C VAL A 36 3.28 3.53 9.71
N ALA A 37 3.03 2.32 10.21
CA ALA A 37 2.90 2.05 11.63
C ALA A 37 3.96 1.05 12.06
N PHE A 38 4.87 1.47 12.94
CA PHE A 38 5.90 0.60 13.53
C PHE A 38 5.41 0.15 14.91
N ASN A 39 4.48 -0.78 14.94
CA ASN A 39 3.81 -1.19 16.16
C ASN A 39 4.67 -2.07 17.05
N LYS A 40 5.59 -2.83 16.46
CA LYS A 40 6.49 -3.72 17.19
C LYS A 40 7.88 -3.70 16.58
N ALA A 41 8.89 -3.73 17.44
CA ALA A 41 10.27 -3.94 17.01
C ALA A 41 10.44 -5.36 16.46
N ILE A 42 11.32 -5.50 15.48
CA ILE A 42 11.63 -6.80 14.87
C ILE A 42 13.03 -7.20 15.33
N PRO A 43 13.13 -8.13 16.28
CA PRO A 43 14.45 -8.53 16.82
C PRO A 43 15.30 -9.28 15.80
N LEU A 44 16.62 -9.23 16.01
CA LEU A 44 17.56 -10.03 15.23
C LEU A 44 17.22 -11.51 15.32
N GLY A 45 17.25 -12.20 14.19
CA GLY A 45 16.94 -13.61 14.11
C GLY A 45 15.47 -13.93 13.86
N SER A 46 14.62 -12.92 13.78
CA SER A 46 13.20 -13.10 13.46
C SER A 46 13.01 -13.55 12.02
N VAL A 47 12.00 -14.37 11.79
CA VAL A 47 11.49 -14.64 10.44
C VAL A 47 10.46 -13.56 10.13
N VAL A 48 10.70 -12.79 9.09
CA VAL A 48 9.84 -11.66 8.71
C VAL A 48 9.13 -11.98 7.41
N ILE A 49 7.82 -11.81 7.40
CA ILE A 49 6.98 -12.01 6.22
C ILE A 49 6.42 -10.66 5.82
N VAL A 50 6.68 -10.26 4.58
CA VAL A 50 6.14 -9.03 4.00
C VAL A 50 5.15 -9.43 2.92
N GLU A 51 3.88 -9.10 3.14
CA GLU A 51 2.81 -9.35 2.17
C GLU A 51 2.37 -8.04 1.54
N ALA A 52 2.41 -7.98 0.22
CA ALA A 52 2.00 -6.81 -0.54
C ALA A 52 0.89 -7.17 -1.50
N LYS A 53 -0.21 -6.41 -1.46
CA LYS A 53 -1.34 -6.60 -2.36
C LYS A 53 -1.84 -5.26 -2.87
N VAL A 54 -2.19 -5.21 -4.15
CA VAL A 54 -2.89 -4.05 -4.71
C VAL A 54 -4.26 -3.97 -4.05
N SER A 55 -4.50 -2.94 -3.26
CA SER A 55 -5.79 -2.72 -2.59
C SER A 55 -6.79 -2.04 -3.51
N ARG A 56 -6.33 -1.15 -4.38
CA ARG A 56 -7.16 -0.50 -5.39
C ARG A 56 -6.31 0.04 -6.54
N ALA A 57 -6.83 -0.11 -7.76
CA ALA A 57 -6.28 0.53 -8.94
C ALA A 57 -7.12 1.76 -9.28
N PHE A 58 -6.44 2.87 -9.61
CA PHE A 58 -7.05 4.09 -10.11
C PHE A 58 -6.75 4.18 -11.62
N LYS A 59 -6.75 5.36 -12.19
CA LYS A 59 -6.52 5.47 -13.64
C LYS A 59 -5.10 5.02 -14.02
N THR A 60 -4.07 5.63 -13.41
CA THR A 60 -2.66 5.34 -13.70
C THR A 60 -1.89 4.92 -12.45
N SER A 61 -2.51 4.97 -11.29
CA SER A 61 -1.88 4.66 -10.01
C SER A 61 -2.54 3.46 -9.34
N MET A 62 -1.81 2.88 -8.41
CA MET A 62 -2.26 1.75 -7.62
C MET A 62 -1.89 1.99 -6.18
N GLU A 63 -2.83 1.69 -5.29
CA GLU A 63 -2.54 1.63 -3.87
C GLU A 63 -2.13 0.20 -3.53
N ILE A 64 -1.00 0.06 -2.86
CA ILE A 64 -0.49 -1.24 -2.39
C ILE A 64 -0.57 -1.25 -0.88
N TYR A 65 -1.28 -2.21 -0.33
CA TYR A 65 -1.38 -2.41 1.11
C TYR A 65 -0.36 -3.46 1.53
N LEU A 66 0.45 -3.14 2.54
CA LEU A 66 1.49 -4.03 3.02
C LEU A 66 1.24 -4.41 4.47
N ASP A 67 1.32 -5.70 4.72
CA ASP A 67 1.27 -6.28 6.05
C ASP A 67 2.62 -6.93 6.34
N VAL A 68 3.19 -6.66 7.50
CA VAL A 68 4.44 -7.26 7.95
C VAL A 68 4.18 -8.09 9.19
N TRP A 69 4.58 -9.34 9.13
CA TRP A 69 4.39 -10.33 10.18
C TRP A 69 5.73 -10.82 10.69
N ILE A 70 5.80 -11.09 11.99
CA ILE A 70 6.90 -11.84 12.60
C ILE A 70 6.36 -13.25 12.84
N GLU A 71 7.07 -14.24 12.32
CA GLU A 71 6.70 -15.65 12.50
C GLU A 71 7.61 -16.29 13.54
N ASP A 72 6.99 -16.97 14.49
CA ASP A 72 7.72 -17.78 15.47
C ASP A 72 8.28 -19.02 14.77
N ARG A 73 9.57 -19.27 14.93
CA ARG A 73 10.25 -20.36 14.23
C ARG A 73 9.79 -21.74 14.69
N GLU A 74 9.38 -21.86 15.93
CA GLU A 74 9.00 -23.15 16.50
C GLU A 74 7.52 -23.47 16.28
N SER A 75 6.65 -22.52 16.61
CA SER A 75 5.20 -22.71 16.54
C SER A 75 4.62 -22.41 15.16
N GLY A 76 5.28 -21.56 14.38
CA GLY A 76 4.74 -21.07 13.12
C GLY A 76 3.68 -19.97 13.30
N GLU A 77 3.42 -19.55 14.52
CA GLU A 77 2.47 -18.47 14.78
C GLU A 77 2.98 -17.14 14.25
N ARG A 78 2.07 -16.34 13.72
CA ARG A 78 2.37 -15.03 13.18
C ARG A 78 1.81 -13.94 14.07
N ILE A 79 2.63 -12.91 14.30
CA ILE A 79 2.22 -11.71 15.01
C ILE A 79 2.42 -10.55 14.05
N LYS A 80 1.37 -9.77 13.83
CA LYS A 80 1.47 -8.59 12.97
C LYS A 80 2.31 -7.52 13.66
N SER A 81 3.37 -7.08 12.99
CA SER A 81 4.28 -6.07 13.55
C SER A 81 4.07 -4.69 12.96
N ASN A 82 3.85 -4.61 11.66
CA ASN A 82 3.82 -3.34 10.94
C ASN A 82 2.84 -3.40 9.79
N GLU A 83 2.42 -2.23 9.34
CA GLU A 83 1.71 -2.09 8.07
C GLU A 83 2.02 -0.75 7.45
N ALA A 84 1.84 -0.65 6.15
CA ALA A 84 2.02 0.59 5.41
C ALA A 84 1.19 0.58 4.14
N ILE A 85 1.00 1.75 3.58
CA ILE A 85 0.30 1.95 2.32
C ILE A 85 1.22 2.70 1.38
N TYR A 86 1.52 2.08 0.25
CA TYR A 86 2.35 2.66 -0.81
C TYR A 86 1.50 2.97 -2.03
N THR A 87 1.83 4.04 -2.72
CA THR A 87 1.22 4.37 -4.01
C THR A 87 2.27 4.30 -5.10
N PHE A 88 1.94 3.57 -6.16
CA PHE A 88 2.77 3.41 -7.36
C PHE A 88 2.04 3.94 -8.58
N VAL A 89 2.79 4.49 -9.51
CA VAL A 89 2.28 4.90 -10.83
C VAL A 89 2.92 4.01 -11.89
N ALA A 90 2.09 3.50 -12.80
CA ALA A 90 2.58 2.76 -13.96
C ALA A 90 3.00 3.75 -15.05
N VAL A 91 4.14 3.51 -15.67
CA VAL A 91 4.71 4.38 -16.71
C VAL A 91 5.13 3.57 -17.93
N ASP A 92 5.19 4.25 -19.07
CA ASP A 92 5.75 3.69 -20.30
C ASP A 92 7.28 3.86 -20.36
N GLU A 93 7.90 3.48 -21.46
CA GLU A 93 9.35 3.56 -21.63
C GLU A 93 9.87 5.01 -21.60
N THR A 94 9.00 5.99 -21.85
CA THR A 94 9.36 7.42 -21.79
C THR A 94 9.11 8.04 -20.42
N GLY A 95 8.57 7.26 -19.47
CA GLY A 95 8.25 7.73 -18.14
C GLY A 95 6.89 8.41 -18.02
N LYS A 96 6.04 8.31 -19.03
CA LYS A 96 4.68 8.87 -18.97
C LYS A 96 3.72 7.92 -18.29
N PRO A 97 2.81 8.42 -17.42
CA PRO A 97 1.79 7.58 -16.79
C PRO A 97 0.91 6.87 -17.83
N VAL A 98 0.62 5.60 -17.57
CA VAL A 98 -0.26 4.77 -18.41
C VAL A 98 -1.36 4.16 -17.56
N GLU A 99 -2.50 3.87 -18.19
CA GLU A 99 -3.62 3.26 -17.50
C GLU A 99 -3.29 1.86 -16.99
N VAL A 100 -3.85 1.53 -15.84
CA VAL A 100 -3.71 0.21 -15.20
C VAL A 100 -5.04 -0.51 -15.19
N PRO A 101 -5.02 -1.86 -15.23
CA PRO A 101 -6.25 -2.64 -15.08
C PRO A 101 -6.87 -2.42 -13.71
N GLN A 102 -8.18 -2.51 -13.66
CA GLN A 102 -8.91 -2.46 -12.40
C GLN A 102 -8.70 -3.75 -11.60
N ILE A 103 -8.90 -3.66 -10.29
CA ILE A 103 -8.88 -4.80 -9.40
C ILE A 103 -10.29 -5.07 -8.90
N VAL A 104 -10.64 -6.35 -8.72
CA VAL A 104 -11.92 -6.76 -8.15
C VAL A 104 -11.65 -7.36 -6.77
N PRO A 105 -12.06 -6.69 -5.68
CA PRO A 105 -11.89 -7.25 -4.34
C PRO A 105 -12.83 -8.43 -4.15
N VAL A 106 -12.34 -9.50 -3.52
CA VAL A 106 -13.09 -10.74 -3.34
C VAL A 106 -13.39 -11.00 -1.86
N THR A 107 -12.36 -10.98 -1.01
CA THR A 107 -12.55 -11.24 0.42
C THR A 107 -13.14 -10.02 1.13
N LYS A 108 -13.68 -10.26 2.33
CA LYS A 108 -14.22 -9.18 3.17
C LYS A 108 -13.15 -8.12 3.49
N LEU A 109 -11.94 -8.55 3.80
CA LEU A 109 -10.82 -7.64 4.07
C LEU A 109 -10.44 -6.85 2.82
N GLU A 110 -10.36 -7.52 1.67
CA GLU A 110 -10.06 -6.85 0.39
C GLU A 110 -11.11 -5.79 0.05
N LYS A 111 -12.38 -6.10 0.26
CA LYS A 111 -13.48 -5.14 0.02
C LYS A 111 -13.39 -3.93 0.95
N HIS A 112 -13.08 -4.17 2.22
CA HIS A 112 -12.90 -3.10 3.21
C HIS A 112 -11.74 -2.19 2.82
N ARG A 113 -10.59 -2.76 2.48
CA ARG A 113 -9.41 -2.00 2.05
C ARG A 113 -9.63 -1.26 0.73
N TYR A 114 -10.37 -1.87 -0.17
CA TYR A 114 -10.75 -1.27 -1.45
C TYR A 114 -11.59 -0.01 -1.24
N ASP A 115 -12.59 -0.07 -0.39
CA ASP A 115 -13.46 1.06 -0.09
C ASP A 115 -12.68 2.19 0.61
N ASP A 116 -11.86 1.86 1.59
CA ASP A 116 -11.07 2.84 2.32
C ASP A 116 -10.01 3.52 1.43
N ALA A 117 -9.52 2.81 0.42
CA ALA A 117 -8.54 3.36 -0.51
C ALA A 117 -9.07 4.59 -1.26
N LEU A 118 -10.36 4.62 -1.57
CA LEU A 118 -10.97 5.77 -2.24
C LEU A 118 -10.96 7.01 -1.34
N ARG A 119 -11.24 6.83 -0.05
CA ARG A 119 -11.17 7.92 0.94
C ARG A 119 -9.75 8.48 1.04
N ARG A 120 -8.75 7.61 1.08
CA ARG A 120 -7.35 8.02 1.11
C ARG A 120 -6.95 8.77 -0.17
N LYS A 121 -7.43 8.31 -1.32
CA LYS A 121 -7.18 8.99 -2.61
C LYS A 121 -7.78 10.38 -2.60
N GLN A 122 -9.02 10.52 -2.16
CA GLN A 122 -9.69 11.82 -2.08
C GLN A 122 -8.98 12.76 -1.11
N LEU A 123 -8.56 12.27 0.06
CA LEU A 123 -7.80 13.07 1.01
C LEU A 123 -6.48 13.57 0.39
N SER A 124 -5.77 12.68 -0.28
CA SER A 124 -4.52 13.02 -0.97
C SER A 124 -4.73 14.12 -2.02
N LEU A 125 -5.79 14.03 -2.81
CA LEU A 125 -6.13 15.01 -3.83
C LEU A 125 -6.53 16.35 -3.21
N VAL A 126 -7.28 16.35 -2.11
CA VAL A 126 -7.64 17.56 -1.37
C VAL A 126 -6.37 18.24 -0.84
N LEU A 127 -5.48 17.50 -0.20
CA LEU A 127 -4.24 18.05 0.35
C LEU A 127 -3.31 18.59 -0.73
N ALA A 128 -3.35 18.01 -1.93
CA ALA A 128 -2.58 18.45 -3.08
C ALA A 128 -3.24 19.63 -3.83
N GLY A 129 -4.42 20.08 -3.39
CA GLY A 129 -5.16 21.16 -4.05
C GLY A 129 -5.79 20.76 -5.38
N LYS A 130 -5.91 19.48 -5.65
CA LYS A 130 -6.46 18.94 -6.92
C LYS A 130 -7.93 18.56 -6.87
N LEU A 131 -8.50 18.53 -5.67
CA LEU A 131 -9.91 18.23 -5.45
C LEU A 131 -10.47 19.17 -4.41
N ASN A 132 -11.64 19.76 -4.70
CA ASN A 132 -12.34 20.58 -3.74
C ASN A 132 -12.90 19.67 -2.62
N PRO A 133 -12.73 20.03 -1.33
CA PRO A 133 -13.29 19.23 -0.23
C PRO A 133 -14.79 18.93 -0.37
N HIS A 134 -15.56 19.82 -0.97
CA HIS A 134 -16.99 19.59 -1.21
C HIS A 134 -17.27 18.44 -2.17
N ASP A 135 -16.33 18.14 -3.07
CA ASP A 135 -16.46 17.08 -4.06
C ASP A 135 -15.87 15.74 -3.59
N ALA A 136 -15.24 15.73 -2.42
CA ALA A 136 -14.67 14.52 -1.81
C ALA A 136 -15.76 13.72 -1.09
N THR A 137 -16.61 13.07 -1.85
CA THR A 137 -17.84 12.45 -1.35
C THR A 137 -17.59 11.37 -0.30
N GLU A 138 -16.61 10.49 -0.54
CA GLU A 138 -16.29 9.39 0.38
C GLU A 138 -15.59 9.90 1.64
N LEU A 139 -14.74 10.90 1.49
CA LEU A 139 -14.06 11.52 2.63
C LEU A 139 -15.06 12.27 3.51
N LYS A 140 -15.96 13.02 2.92
CA LYS A 140 -17.00 13.77 3.64
C LYS A 140 -17.90 12.84 4.44
N ALA A 141 -18.20 11.67 3.94
CA ALA A 141 -19.06 10.69 4.60
C ALA A 141 -18.54 10.27 5.98
N LEU A 142 -17.25 10.46 6.26
CA LEU A 142 -16.67 10.17 7.58
C LEU A 142 -17.10 11.17 8.65
N PHE A 143 -17.55 12.34 8.27
CA PHE A 143 -17.83 13.46 9.18
C PHE A 143 -19.34 13.77 9.34
N VAL A 144 -20.17 12.97 8.72
CA VAL A 144 -21.63 13.18 8.72
C VAL A 144 -22.33 12.19 9.63
#